data_fe88308455b315a5dc0a1535514b789e
#
_entry.id   fe88308455b315a5dc0a1535514b789e
#
_cell.length_a   1.000
_cell.length_b   1.000
_cell.length_c   1.000
_cell.angle_alpha   90.00
_cell.angle_beta   90.00
_cell.angle_gamma   90.00
#
_symmetry.space_group_name_H-M   'P 1'
#
loop_
_entity.id
_entity.type
_entity.pdbx_description
1 polymer ?
#
loop_
_entity_poly.entity_id
_entity_poly.type
_entity_poly.pdbx_seq_one_letter_code
_entity_poly.pdbx_strand_id
1 'polypeptide(L)'
;MVGASLAGLCAAYSAAHGGAETLLVDAAPKIGAHPNPATLLMEPLWRRTDLPLPERAVERELSGVRVGGPSGAGPLFRLRAFHLNRQVFDRGFAELAAEAGATIRNGVRVTGPLSSGGVLTEDGPVRACVTVFADGVNSAVREIMPTMRNPWDVTWGLAQLLESPGLGKPRYCQVRFGSFAPGWRAQLNPLGGSHASLWTFVRGVSRGELEGYAERARRSFLGSKEVRVLEERRGADPAFVMPYRISDDGVMACGAAAGQGGLEYGARAGLVAGEVAAKAVRAGDASRRALRQYERTWRRETAAEALLMRWGMQALRHLSDAELDELFGGLSEVEVVEEDLLTLLRGDPRDALRSVGLGRSVSALLRFALGWVRAAGLNEGRRV
;
A
#
# COMPACT_ATOMS: atom_id res chain seq x y z
N MET A 1 -0.44 -3.98 -20.48
CA MET A 1 -0.30 -3.50 -19.10
C MET A 1 0.48 -2.21 -19.10
N VAL A 2 0.10 -1.22 -18.31
CA VAL A 2 0.76 0.09 -18.22
C VAL A 2 1.34 0.26 -16.82
N GLY A 3 2.66 0.40 -16.73
CA GLY A 3 3.41 0.52 -15.48
C GLY A 3 3.92 -0.80 -14.93
N ALA A 4 5.23 -0.89 -14.71
CA ALA A 4 5.91 -2.04 -14.13
C ALA A 4 6.02 -1.93 -12.60
N SER A 5 4.97 -1.44 -11.95
CA SER A 5 4.79 -1.62 -10.51
C SER A 5 4.55 -3.09 -10.20
N LEU A 6 4.68 -3.50 -8.92
CA LEU A 6 4.36 -4.87 -8.53
C LEU A 6 2.96 -5.31 -9.00
N ALA A 7 1.96 -4.42 -8.92
CA ALA A 7 0.62 -4.72 -9.41
C ALA A 7 0.59 -4.98 -10.93
N GLY A 8 1.31 -4.17 -11.72
CA GLY A 8 1.40 -4.33 -13.17
C GLY A 8 2.18 -5.59 -13.57
N LEU A 9 3.26 -5.91 -12.85
CA LEU A 9 4.04 -7.12 -13.06
C LEU A 9 3.22 -8.38 -12.74
N CYS A 10 2.48 -8.39 -11.63
CA CYS A 10 1.58 -9.48 -11.28
C CYS A 10 0.40 -9.60 -12.26
N ALA A 11 -0.11 -8.47 -12.79
CA ALA A 11 -1.13 -8.50 -13.82
C ALA A 11 -0.60 -9.08 -15.15
N ALA A 12 0.64 -8.72 -15.53
CA ALA A 12 1.29 -9.25 -16.72
C ALA A 12 1.56 -10.75 -16.58
N TYR A 13 2.13 -11.16 -15.43
CA TYR A 13 2.32 -12.58 -15.10
C TYR A 13 1.02 -13.37 -15.22
N SER A 14 -0.02 -12.94 -14.52
CA SER A 14 -1.30 -13.66 -14.48
C SER A 14 -1.99 -13.71 -15.83
N ALA A 15 -1.93 -12.63 -16.62
CA ALA A 15 -2.53 -12.60 -17.95
C ALA A 15 -1.79 -13.51 -18.94
N ALA A 16 -0.46 -13.47 -18.96
CA ALA A 16 0.36 -14.34 -19.82
C ALA A 16 0.23 -15.81 -19.43
N HIS A 17 0.30 -16.13 -18.14
CA HIS A 17 0.06 -17.47 -17.61
C HIS A 17 -1.35 -17.99 -17.97
N GLY A 18 -2.34 -17.09 -18.03
CA GLY A 18 -3.69 -17.38 -18.51
C GLY A 18 -3.80 -17.51 -20.03
N GLY A 19 -2.70 -17.48 -20.80
CA GLY A 19 -2.65 -17.67 -22.25
C GLY A 19 -3.00 -16.43 -23.07
N ALA A 20 -3.05 -15.23 -22.50
CA ALA A 20 -3.24 -14.00 -23.26
C ALA A 20 -1.90 -13.48 -23.80
N GLU A 21 -1.85 -13.07 -25.06
CA GLU A 21 -0.73 -12.28 -25.58
C GLU A 21 -0.62 -10.98 -24.75
N THR A 22 0.50 -10.82 -24.05
CA THR A 22 0.64 -9.80 -23.02
C THR A 22 1.84 -8.90 -23.27
N LEU A 23 1.59 -7.59 -23.40
CA LEU A 23 2.62 -6.55 -23.44
C LEU A 23 2.51 -5.69 -22.17
N LEU A 24 3.64 -5.51 -21.48
CA LEU A 24 3.80 -4.53 -20.41
C LEU A 24 4.72 -3.40 -20.87
N VAL A 25 4.30 -2.17 -20.72
CA VAL A 25 5.09 -0.96 -21.01
C VAL A 25 5.33 -0.15 -19.74
N ASP A 26 6.54 0.37 -19.57
CA ASP A 26 6.92 1.22 -18.44
C ASP A 26 7.80 2.39 -18.90
N ALA A 27 7.55 3.56 -18.32
CA ALA A 27 8.29 4.79 -18.66
C ALA A 27 9.74 4.78 -18.14
N ALA A 28 10.08 3.98 -17.13
CA ALA A 28 11.42 3.87 -16.61
C ALA A 28 12.34 3.14 -17.60
N PRO A 29 13.62 3.51 -17.70
CA PRO A 29 14.57 2.89 -18.65
C PRO A 29 14.86 1.43 -18.31
N LYS A 30 14.61 1.00 -17.09
CA LYS A 30 14.70 -0.40 -16.62
C LYS A 30 13.84 -0.59 -15.38
N ILE A 31 13.34 -1.80 -15.17
CA ILE A 31 12.55 -2.16 -13.99
C ILE A 31 13.39 -1.99 -12.71
N GLY A 32 12.78 -1.38 -11.69
CA GLY A 32 13.47 -1.07 -10.43
C GLY A 32 14.40 0.16 -10.50
N ALA A 33 14.47 0.90 -11.61
CA ALA A 33 15.25 2.15 -11.69
C ALA A 33 14.75 3.21 -10.68
N HIS A 34 13.44 3.24 -10.46
CA HIS A 34 12.78 4.12 -9.51
C HIS A 34 11.97 3.28 -8.51
N PRO A 35 12.64 2.59 -7.57
CA PRO A 35 11.97 1.66 -6.69
C PRO A 35 10.93 2.38 -5.83
N ASN A 36 9.75 1.77 -5.74
CA ASN A 36 8.75 2.25 -4.81
C ASN A 36 9.34 2.17 -3.39
N PRO A 37 9.15 3.21 -2.62
CA PRO A 37 9.67 3.26 -1.26
C PRO A 37 9.05 2.26 -0.26
N ALA A 38 7.89 1.67 -0.55
CA ALA A 38 7.32 0.64 0.32
C ALA A 38 8.20 -0.63 0.31
N THR A 39 8.93 -0.86 1.39
CA THR A 39 9.93 -1.93 1.52
C THR A 39 9.57 -2.97 2.58
N LEU A 40 8.56 -2.72 3.40
CA LEU A 40 8.11 -3.66 4.42
C LEU A 40 7.04 -4.58 3.81
N LEU A 41 7.30 -5.88 3.88
CA LEU A 41 6.37 -6.93 3.48
C LEU A 41 6.03 -7.78 4.71
N MET A 42 4.75 -8.00 4.95
CA MET A 42 4.24 -8.86 6.03
C MET A 42 3.96 -10.26 5.47
N GLU A 43 4.72 -11.27 5.91
CA GLU A 43 4.63 -12.63 5.38
C GLU A 43 3.20 -13.21 5.42
N PRO A 44 2.41 -13.05 6.50
CA PRO A 44 1.05 -13.61 6.53
C PRO A 44 0.14 -13.06 5.43
N LEU A 45 0.29 -11.78 5.09
CA LEU A 45 -0.48 -11.16 4.01
C LEU A 45 0.06 -11.59 2.64
N TRP A 46 1.39 -11.70 2.52
CA TRP A 46 2.03 -12.14 1.28
C TRP A 46 1.64 -13.57 0.90
N ARG A 47 1.61 -14.49 1.84
CA ARG A 47 1.18 -15.88 1.60
C ARG A 47 -0.23 -15.99 0.99
N ARG A 48 -1.10 -15.01 1.21
CA ARG A 48 -2.44 -14.96 0.57
C ARG A 48 -2.39 -14.70 -0.94
N THR A 49 -1.24 -14.33 -1.48
CA THR A 49 -1.08 -14.10 -2.93
C THR A 49 -0.70 -15.37 -3.69
N ASP A 50 -0.24 -16.40 -2.99
CA ASP A 50 0.35 -17.63 -3.55
C ASP A 50 1.57 -17.38 -4.46
N LEU A 51 2.15 -16.17 -4.38
CA LEU A 51 3.35 -15.80 -5.14
C LEU A 51 4.63 -16.18 -4.39
N PRO A 52 5.69 -16.57 -5.10
CA PRO A 52 6.99 -16.78 -4.47
C PRO A 52 7.52 -15.46 -3.90
N LEU A 53 8.25 -15.54 -2.79
CA LEU A 53 9.05 -14.44 -2.30
C LEU A 53 10.45 -14.56 -2.90
N PRO A 54 10.92 -13.58 -3.69
CA PRO A 54 12.30 -13.60 -4.19
C PRO A 54 13.28 -13.46 -3.02
N GLU A 55 13.86 -14.55 -2.56
CA GLU A 55 14.75 -14.58 -1.37
C GLU A 55 15.91 -13.59 -1.46
N ARG A 56 16.47 -13.41 -2.67
CA ARG A 56 17.54 -12.44 -2.94
C ARG A 56 17.14 -10.99 -2.68
N ALA A 57 15.84 -10.71 -2.64
CA ALA A 57 15.32 -9.39 -2.36
C ALA A 57 15.18 -9.12 -0.85
N VAL A 58 15.29 -10.13 0.00
CA VAL A 58 15.18 -9.97 1.45
C VAL A 58 16.49 -9.44 2.01
N GLU A 59 16.49 -8.19 2.44
CA GLU A 59 17.65 -7.57 3.10
C GLU A 59 17.66 -7.86 4.60
N ARG A 60 16.47 -7.97 5.19
CA ARG A 60 16.33 -8.26 6.61
C ARG A 60 15.00 -8.90 6.96
N GLU A 61 15.07 -9.90 7.84
CA GLU A 61 13.91 -10.47 8.52
C GLU A 61 13.64 -9.72 9.85
N LEU A 62 12.38 -9.42 10.08
CA LEU A 62 11.85 -8.78 11.27
C LEU A 62 10.86 -9.73 11.96
N SER A 63 10.82 -9.68 13.29
CA SER A 63 9.98 -10.54 14.13
C SER A 63 8.62 -9.90 14.48
N GLY A 64 8.29 -8.75 13.92
CA GLY A 64 7.00 -8.10 14.15
C GLY A 64 6.95 -6.63 13.82
N VAL A 65 5.79 -6.06 14.13
CA VAL A 65 5.47 -4.65 13.97
C VAL A 65 4.88 -4.13 15.28
N ARG A 66 5.51 -3.14 15.89
CA ARG A 66 4.94 -2.40 17.03
C ARG A 66 4.16 -1.21 16.50
N VAL A 67 2.93 -1.05 16.95
CA VAL A 67 2.05 0.06 16.57
C VAL A 67 1.79 0.91 17.80
N GLY A 68 2.00 2.24 17.72
CA GLY A 68 1.89 3.09 18.90
C GLY A 68 1.51 4.53 18.60
N GLY A 69 1.29 5.28 19.68
CA GLY A 69 1.19 6.74 19.69
C GLY A 69 2.58 7.41 19.57
N PRO A 70 2.67 8.72 19.83
CA PRO A 70 3.93 9.48 19.75
C PRO A 70 5.05 8.92 20.64
N SER A 71 4.73 8.43 21.83
CA SER A 71 5.70 7.80 22.75
C SER A 71 6.28 6.48 22.21
N GLY A 72 5.57 5.84 21.29
CA GLY A 72 5.90 4.52 20.75
C GLY A 72 5.42 3.35 21.63
N ALA A 73 4.73 3.62 22.73
CA ALA A 73 4.02 2.58 23.49
C ALA A 73 2.83 2.06 22.68
N GLY A 74 2.61 0.74 22.73
CA GLY A 74 1.47 0.12 22.05
C GLY A 74 1.69 -1.36 21.74
N PRO A 75 0.68 -2.04 21.18
CA PRO A 75 0.69 -3.47 20.94
C PRO A 75 1.80 -3.90 19.98
N LEU A 76 2.31 -5.11 20.20
CA LEU A 76 3.26 -5.76 19.32
C LEU A 76 2.56 -6.85 18.51
N PHE A 77 2.54 -6.69 17.20
CA PHE A 77 2.12 -7.73 16.27
C PHE A 77 3.30 -8.65 15.99
N ARG A 78 3.26 -9.86 16.57
CA ARG A 78 4.27 -10.90 16.37
C ARG A 78 3.99 -11.66 15.09
N LEU A 79 4.72 -11.32 14.05
CA LEU A 79 4.63 -11.95 12.73
C LEU A 79 5.99 -11.85 12.03
N ARG A 80 6.25 -12.74 11.08
CA ARG A 80 7.39 -12.56 10.19
C ARG A 80 7.11 -11.42 9.22
N ALA A 81 8.07 -10.52 9.12
CA ALA A 81 8.04 -9.46 8.14
C ALA A 81 9.44 -9.32 7.52
N PHE A 82 9.50 -8.76 6.32
CA PHE A 82 10.75 -8.62 5.59
C PHE A 82 10.94 -7.16 5.16
N HIS A 83 12.15 -6.67 5.35
CA HIS A 83 12.60 -5.48 4.66
C HIS A 83 13.21 -5.91 3.33
N LEU A 84 12.74 -5.30 2.23
CA LEU A 84 13.06 -5.72 0.88
C LEU A 84 13.94 -4.71 0.14
N ASN A 85 14.89 -5.23 -0.63
CA ASN A 85 15.48 -4.50 -1.74
C ASN A 85 14.47 -4.47 -2.90
N ARG A 86 13.81 -3.32 -3.07
CA ARG A 86 12.75 -3.17 -4.06
C ARG A 86 13.25 -3.29 -5.51
N GLN A 87 14.49 -2.93 -5.78
CA GLN A 87 15.04 -3.11 -7.14
C GLN A 87 15.15 -4.59 -7.51
N VAL A 88 15.69 -5.39 -6.58
CA VAL A 88 15.84 -6.85 -6.77
C VAL A 88 14.47 -7.50 -6.80
N PHE A 89 13.57 -7.10 -5.90
CA PHE A 89 12.21 -7.62 -5.79
C PHE A 89 11.41 -7.38 -7.08
N ASP A 90 11.35 -6.14 -7.55
CA ASP A 90 10.58 -5.78 -8.74
C ASP A 90 11.16 -6.45 -10.00
N ARG A 91 12.49 -6.62 -10.10
CA ARG A 91 13.13 -7.38 -11.20
C ARG A 91 12.76 -8.85 -11.17
N GLY A 92 12.75 -9.49 -10.00
CA GLY A 92 12.34 -10.90 -9.88
C GLY A 92 10.90 -11.11 -10.38
N PHE A 93 9.99 -10.16 -10.13
CA PHE A 93 8.63 -10.23 -10.68
C PHE A 93 8.57 -9.94 -12.19
N ALA A 94 9.49 -9.13 -12.71
CA ALA A 94 9.59 -8.95 -14.17
C ALA A 94 10.09 -10.23 -14.87
N GLU A 95 11.06 -10.92 -14.29
CA GLU A 95 11.54 -12.22 -14.75
C GLU A 95 10.41 -13.25 -14.73
N LEU A 96 9.67 -13.33 -13.62
CA LEU A 96 8.51 -14.23 -13.51
C LEU A 96 7.43 -13.94 -14.56
N ALA A 97 7.14 -12.67 -14.85
CA ALA A 97 6.19 -12.28 -15.89
C ALA A 97 6.69 -12.64 -17.30
N ALA A 98 8.00 -12.45 -17.57
CA ALA A 98 8.61 -12.81 -18.83
C ALA A 98 8.65 -14.33 -19.05
N GLU A 99 8.96 -15.12 -18.02
CA GLU A 99 8.92 -16.58 -18.04
C GLU A 99 7.51 -17.12 -18.33
N ALA A 100 6.48 -16.42 -17.86
CA ALA A 100 5.08 -16.72 -18.18
C ALA A 100 4.68 -16.33 -19.62
N GLY A 101 5.55 -15.66 -20.39
CA GLY A 101 5.32 -15.26 -21.77
C GLY A 101 4.95 -13.80 -21.98
N ALA A 102 5.03 -12.94 -20.95
CA ALA A 102 4.80 -11.53 -21.13
C ALA A 102 5.99 -10.82 -21.81
N THR A 103 5.72 -9.99 -22.81
CA THR A 103 6.72 -9.08 -23.37
C THR A 103 6.78 -7.81 -22.53
N ILE A 104 7.99 -7.39 -22.13
CA ILE A 104 8.20 -6.18 -21.32
C ILE A 104 9.01 -5.16 -22.15
N ARG A 105 8.49 -3.92 -22.25
CA ARG A 105 9.16 -2.81 -22.92
C ARG A 105 9.35 -1.67 -21.93
N ASN A 106 10.60 -1.35 -21.64
CA ASN A 106 11.01 -0.24 -20.79
C ASN A 106 11.27 1.03 -21.62
N GLY A 107 11.23 2.19 -20.99
CA GLY A 107 11.45 3.49 -21.64
C GLY A 107 10.28 3.95 -22.49
N VAL A 108 9.10 3.32 -22.37
CA VAL A 108 7.90 3.64 -23.14
C VAL A 108 6.89 4.38 -22.25
N ARG A 109 6.76 5.67 -22.46
CA ARG A 109 5.81 6.50 -21.71
C ARG A 109 4.43 6.48 -22.37
N VAL A 110 3.43 6.10 -21.59
CA VAL A 110 2.02 6.22 -21.96
C VAL A 110 1.56 7.66 -21.68
N THR A 111 0.95 8.27 -22.69
CA THR A 111 0.43 9.65 -22.64
C THR A 111 -1.08 9.72 -22.48
N GLY A 112 -1.81 8.64 -22.78
CA GLY A 112 -3.26 8.57 -22.58
C GLY A 112 -3.88 7.28 -23.11
N PRO A 113 -5.17 7.05 -22.82
CA PRO A 113 -5.93 5.95 -23.41
C PRO A 113 -6.30 6.25 -24.87
N LEU A 114 -6.47 5.18 -25.67
CA LEU A 114 -7.02 5.25 -27.01
C LEU A 114 -8.52 4.90 -27.00
N SER A 115 -9.33 5.70 -27.68
CA SER A 115 -10.78 5.43 -27.82
C SER A 115 -11.08 4.13 -28.57
N SER A 116 -10.15 3.68 -29.44
CA SER A 116 -10.23 2.42 -30.19
C SER A 116 -9.70 1.19 -29.42
N GLY A 117 -9.38 1.33 -28.14
CA GLY A 117 -8.75 0.30 -27.31
C GLY A 117 -7.22 0.36 -27.35
N GLY A 118 -6.60 0.22 -26.17
CA GLY A 118 -5.17 0.36 -25.98
C GLY A 118 -4.75 1.72 -25.44
N VAL A 119 -3.52 2.15 -25.74
CA VAL A 119 -2.90 3.37 -25.22
C VAL A 119 -2.12 4.12 -26.28
N LEU A 120 -2.05 5.44 -26.13
CA LEU A 120 -1.12 6.30 -26.87
C LEU A 120 0.19 6.37 -26.07
N THR A 121 1.32 6.15 -26.74
CA THR A 121 2.66 6.32 -26.20
C THR A 121 3.40 7.42 -26.94
N GLU A 122 4.55 7.86 -26.41
CA GLU A 122 5.42 8.80 -27.12
C GLU A 122 5.90 8.25 -28.46
N ASP A 123 5.98 6.91 -28.59
CA ASP A 123 6.41 6.21 -29.83
C ASP A 123 5.24 5.89 -30.78
N GLY A 124 4.02 6.27 -30.41
CA GLY A 124 2.82 6.01 -31.20
C GLY A 124 1.79 5.11 -30.48
N PRO A 125 0.71 4.73 -31.18
CA PRO A 125 -0.39 3.96 -30.60
C PRO A 125 -0.02 2.49 -30.38
N VAL A 126 -0.37 1.95 -29.21
CA VAL A 126 -0.34 0.51 -28.90
C VAL A 126 -1.77 0.04 -28.71
N ARG A 127 -2.26 -0.80 -29.64
CA ARG A 127 -3.62 -1.34 -29.61
C ARG A 127 -3.71 -2.56 -28.71
N ALA A 128 -4.80 -2.69 -27.96
CA ALA A 128 -5.07 -3.85 -27.11
C ALA A 128 -6.58 -4.03 -26.92
N CYS A 129 -7.02 -5.30 -26.80
CA CYS A 129 -8.41 -5.62 -26.45
C CYS A 129 -8.73 -5.20 -25.00
N VAL A 130 -7.78 -5.43 -24.08
CA VAL A 130 -7.89 -5.05 -22.68
C VAL A 130 -6.62 -4.32 -22.24
N THR A 131 -6.79 -3.17 -21.60
CA THR A 131 -5.70 -2.40 -21.00
C THR A 131 -5.83 -2.41 -19.47
N VAL A 132 -4.76 -2.76 -18.76
CA VAL A 132 -4.69 -2.66 -17.31
C VAL A 132 -3.69 -1.58 -16.92
N PHE A 133 -4.17 -0.54 -16.25
CA PHE A 133 -3.35 0.56 -15.74
C PHE A 133 -2.86 0.25 -14.33
N ALA A 134 -1.55 0.26 -14.16
CA ALA A 134 -0.84 0.06 -12.89
C ALA A 134 0.28 1.11 -12.70
N ASP A 135 0.11 2.28 -13.29
CA ASP A 135 1.04 3.39 -13.44
C ASP A 135 1.01 4.38 -12.25
N GLY A 136 0.44 3.96 -11.12
CA GLY A 136 0.52 4.68 -9.86
C GLY A 136 -0.60 5.70 -9.63
N VAL A 137 -0.43 6.53 -8.58
CA VAL A 137 -1.45 7.49 -8.13
C VAL A 137 -1.77 8.58 -9.14
N ASN A 138 -0.87 8.83 -10.11
CA ASN A 138 -1.05 9.80 -11.19
C ASN A 138 -1.42 9.12 -12.52
N SER A 139 -2.06 7.96 -12.45
CA SER A 139 -2.41 7.14 -13.60
C SER A 139 -3.15 7.91 -14.68
N ALA A 140 -2.78 7.63 -15.94
CA ALA A 140 -3.48 8.13 -17.12
C ALA A 140 -4.93 7.62 -17.22
N VAL A 141 -5.28 6.52 -16.55
CA VAL A 141 -6.65 5.99 -16.48
C VAL A 141 -7.64 6.98 -15.86
N ARG A 142 -7.17 7.95 -15.08
CA ARG A 142 -8.02 8.93 -14.38
C ARG A 142 -8.78 9.87 -15.34
N GLU A 143 -8.33 9.99 -16.56
CA GLU A 143 -9.02 10.76 -17.60
C GLU A 143 -10.33 10.12 -18.02
N ILE A 144 -10.38 8.78 -18.04
CA ILE A 144 -11.56 8.02 -18.46
C ILE A 144 -12.29 7.37 -17.28
N MET A 145 -11.60 7.07 -16.19
CA MET A 145 -12.15 6.40 -15.02
C MET A 145 -11.58 7.00 -13.73
N PRO A 146 -12.30 7.95 -13.09
CA PRO A 146 -11.80 8.61 -11.88
C PRO A 146 -11.82 7.64 -10.69
N THR A 147 -10.71 6.93 -10.50
CA THR A 147 -10.54 5.93 -9.43
C THR A 147 -10.29 6.56 -8.06
N MET A 148 -9.68 7.74 -8.04
CA MET A 148 -9.43 8.54 -6.83
C MET A 148 -9.88 9.96 -7.09
N ARG A 149 -10.92 10.43 -6.39
CA ARG A 149 -11.57 11.73 -6.64
C ARG A 149 -11.15 12.81 -5.66
N ASN A 150 -10.68 12.42 -4.48
CA ASN A 150 -10.40 13.34 -3.38
C ASN A 150 -8.88 13.46 -3.16
N PRO A 151 -8.32 14.67 -2.95
CA PRO A 151 -6.92 14.83 -2.53
C PRO A 151 -6.55 14.03 -1.27
N TRP A 152 -7.54 13.75 -0.41
CA TRP A 152 -7.39 12.89 0.76
C TRP A 152 -7.21 11.39 0.43
N ASP A 153 -7.39 10.99 -0.80
CA ASP A 153 -7.20 9.62 -1.25
C ASP A 153 -5.73 9.29 -1.51
N VAL A 154 -4.86 10.31 -1.46
CA VAL A 154 -3.41 10.17 -1.65
C VAL A 154 -2.67 10.58 -0.39
N THR A 155 -1.71 9.76 0.03
CA THR A 155 -0.70 10.10 1.04
C THR A 155 0.60 10.47 0.36
N TRP A 156 1.23 11.52 0.82
CA TRP A 156 2.60 11.87 0.42
C TRP A 156 3.58 11.27 1.41
N GLY A 157 4.66 10.70 0.92
CA GLY A 157 5.66 10.02 1.74
C GLY A 157 7.07 10.52 1.46
N LEU A 158 7.86 10.67 2.54
CA LEU A 158 9.29 10.86 2.51
C LEU A 158 9.96 9.70 3.26
N ALA A 159 10.78 8.93 2.57
CA ALA A 159 11.67 7.97 3.17
C ALA A 159 13.04 8.57 3.38
N GLN A 160 13.61 8.35 4.55
CA GLN A 160 14.97 8.73 4.89
C GLN A 160 15.76 7.49 5.28
N LEU A 161 16.86 7.22 4.60
CA LEU A 161 17.85 6.26 5.06
C LEU A 161 18.71 6.92 6.12
N LEU A 162 18.69 6.40 7.33
CA LEU A 162 19.31 6.98 8.51
C LEU A 162 20.46 6.12 9.01
N GLU A 163 21.51 6.79 9.50
CA GLU A 163 22.63 6.15 10.19
C GLU A 163 22.83 6.76 11.58
N SER A 164 22.85 5.88 12.59
CA SER A 164 23.22 6.19 13.97
C SER A 164 23.61 4.92 14.71
N PRO A 165 24.54 4.93 15.68
CA PRO A 165 24.97 3.74 16.40
C PRO A 165 23.81 2.97 17.01
N GLY A 166 23.68 1.70 16.64
CA GLY A 166 22.66 0.78 17.16
C GLY A 166 21.23 0.99 16.67
N LEU A 167 21.00 1.94 15.75
CA LEU A 167 19.68 2.27 15.22
C LEU A 167 19.01 1.07 14.53
N GLY A 168 19.76 0.25 13.86
CA GLY A 168 19.27 -0.92 13.14
C GLY A 168 19.16 -2.20 13.97
N LYS A 169 19.53 -2.21 15.26
CA LYS A 169 19.51 -3.43 16.09
C LYS A 169 18.13 -4.02 16.38
N PRO A 170 17.05 -3.23 16.61
CA PRO A 170 15.74 -3.81 16.88
C PRO A 170 15.29 -4.81 15.80
N ARG A 171 14.54 -5.83 16.22
CA ARG A 171 14.05 -6.89 15.32
C ARG A 171 12.58 -6.69 14.94
N TYR A 172 11.99 -5.56 15.24
CA TYR A 172 10.62 -5.19 14.86
C TYR A 172 10.56 -3.79 14.29
N CYS A 173 9.67 -3.61 13.34
CA CYS A 173 9.31 -2.32 12.79
C CYS A 173 8.50 -1.53 13.82
N GLN A 174 8.65 -0.20 13.84
CA GLN A 174 7.82 0.69 14.66
C GLN A 174 6.95 1.55 13.76
N VAL A 175 5.65 1.48 13.96
CA VAL A 175 4.66 2.36 13.33
C VAL A 175 4.10 3.28 14.40
N ARG A 176 4.15 4.58 14.18
CA ARG A 176 3.61 5.57 15.12
C ARG A 176 2.63 6.51 14.44
N PHE A 177 1.57 6.82 15.18
CA PHE A 177 0.59 7.86 14.84
C PHE A 177 0.84 9.08 15.72
N GLY A 178 0.62 10.28 15.17
CA GLY A 178 0.79 11.53 15.91
C GLY A 178 0.82 12.75 14.98
N SER A 179 0.88 13.93 15.60
CA SER A 179 0.88 15.21 14.90
C SER A 179 2.06 15.42 13.95
N PHE A 180 3.13 14.64 14.11
CA PHE A 180 4.27 14.60 13.18
C PHE A 180 3.97 13.89 11.83
N ALA A 181 2.84 13.19 11.71
CA ALA A 181 2.44 12.49 10.50
C ALA A 181 0.91 12.60 10.29
N PRO A 182 0.39 13.84 10.09
CA PRO A 182 -1.04 14.10 10.07
C PRO A 182 -1.77 13.31 9.01
N GLY A 183 -2.92 12.77 9.39
CA GLY A 183 -3.81 12.00 8.53
C GLY A 183 -3.31 10.61 8.15
N TRP A 184 -2.05 10.24 8.55
CA TRP A 184 -1.50 8.91 8.34
C TRP A 184 -0.51 8.55 9.45
N ARG A 185 0.69 8.04 9.13
CA ARG A 185 1.65 7.46 10.10
C ARG A 185 3.09 7.76 9.74
N ALA A 186 3.98 7.58 10.70
CA ALA A 186 5.40 7.38 10.43
C ALA A 186 5.84 5.96 10.83
N GLN A 187 6.90 5.47 10.17
CA GLN A 187 7.34 4.08 10.32
C GLN A 187 8.85 4.00 10.29
N LEU A 188 9.45 3.39 11.31
CA LEU A 188 10.88 3.13 11.42
C LEU A 188 11.14 1.64 11.19
N ASN A 189 11.87 1.34 10.12
CA ASN A 189 12.28 -0.03 9.78
C ASN A 189 13.78 -0.17 10.08
N PRO A 190 14.17 -0.99 11.05
CA PRO A 190 15.58 -1.27 11.33
C PRO A 190 16.18 -2.13 10.22
N LEU A 191 17.38 -1.75 9.71
CA LEU A 191 18.05 -2.43 8.60
C LEU A 191 19.27 -3.25 9.03
N GLY A 192 19.63 -3.22 10.30
CA GLY A 192 20.81 -3.87 10.85
C GLY A 192 21.88 -2.87 11.25
N GLY A 193 22.73 -3.24 12.19
CA GLY A 193 23.85 -2.42 12.65
C GLY A 193 23.44 -1.01 13.06
N SER A 194 23.92 -0.02 12.33
CA SER A 194 23.66 1.39 12.55
C SER A 194 22.56 1.99 11.65
N HIS A 195 21.96 1.21 10.76
CA HIS A 195 21.07 1.73 9.71
C HIS A 195 19.58 1.44 9.99
N ALA A 196 18.74 2.42 9.67
CA ALA A 196 17.28 2.26 9.61
C ALA A 196 16.69 3.15 8.50
N SER A 197 15.52 2.76 8.05
CA SER A 197 14.71 3.57 7.12
C SER A 197 13.54 4.17 7.90
N LEU A 198 13.43 5.51 7.90
CA LEU A 198 12.28 6.22 8.49
C LEU A 198 11.37 6.71 7.37
N TRP A 199 10.13 6.28 7.42
CA TRP A 199 9.06 6.70 6.53
C TRP A 199 8.12 7.65 7.24
N THR A 200 7.91 8.82 6.68
CA THR A 200 6.88 9.75 7.12
C THR A 200 5.85 9.89 6.03
N PHE A 201 4.63 9.48 6.32
CA PHE A 201 3.49 9.59 5.44
C PHE A 201 2.51 10.62 5.99
N VAL A 202 2.13 11.58 5.16
CA VAL A 202 1.19 12.64 5.52
C VAL A 202 0.01 12.68 4.56
N ARG A 203 -1.12 13.14 5.04
CA ARG A 203 -2.36 13.20 4.27
C ARG A 203 -3.11 14.50 4.58
N GLY A 204 -3.68 15.12 3.53
CA GLY A 204 -4.42 16.37 3.69
C GLY A 204 -3.55 17.59 3.98
N VAL A 205 -2.25 17.51 3.69
CA VAL A 205 -1.29 18.62 3.78
C VAL A 205 -0.64 18.85 2.42
N SER A 206 -0.02 20.00 2.24
CA SER A 206 0.68 20.30 1.00
C SER A 206 1.98 19.48 0.88
N ARG A 207 2.38 19.19 -0.36
CA ARG A 207 3.64 18.48 -0.61
C ARG A 207 4.86 19.25 -0.09
N GLY A 208 4.79 20.58 -0.05
CA GLY A 208 5.90 21.44 0.43
C GLY A 208 6.11 21.37 1.94
N GLU A 209 5.15 20.84 2.71
CA GLU A 209 5.29 20.70 4.16
C GLU A 209 5.88 19.36 4.60
N LEU A 210 6.11 18.45 3.64
CA LEU A 210 6.50 17.06 3.93
C LEU A 210 7.82 16.96 4.67
N GLU A 211 8.83 17.78 4.32
CA GLU A 211 10.14 17.82 4.99
C GLU A 211 10.02 18.21 6.47
N GLY A 212 9.18 19.20 6.77
CA GLY A 212 8.93 19.62 8.14
C GLY A 212 8.27 18.52 8.99
N TYR A 213 7.40 17.74 8.40
CA TYR A 213 6.79 16.57 9.06
C TYR A 213 7.81 15.44 9.24
N ALA A 214 8.65 15.17 8.26
CA ALA A 214 9.71 14.18 8.36
C ALA A 214 10.72 14.51 9.47
N GLU A 215 11.08 15.79 9.61
CA GLU A 215 11.94 16.26 10.70
C GLU A 215 11.27 16.04 12.07
N ARG A 216 10.00 16.38 12.22
CA ARG A 216 9.25 16.12 13.46
C ARG A 216 9.14 14.62 13.76
N ALA A 217 8.88 13.79 12.76
CA ALA A 217 8.86 12.34 12.89
C ALA A 217 10.21 11.82 13.36
N ARG A 218 11.31 12.26 12.74
CA ARG A 218 12.67 11.88 13.15
C ARG A 218 12.93 12.21 14.61
N ARG A 219 12.58 13.41 15.06
CA ARG A 219 12.69 13.79 16.49
C ARG A 219 11.84 12.93 17.41
N SER A 220 10.61 12.60 17.00
CA SER A 220 9.71 11.74 17.79
C SER A 220 10.28 10.33 17.97
N PHE A 221 10.90 9.74 16.94
CA PHE A 221 11.46 8.38 17.02
C PHE A 221 12.81 8.32 17.71
N LEU A 222 13.65 9.35 17.56
CA LEU A 222 15.06 9.28 17.90
C LEU A 222 15.46 10.24 19.03
N GLY A 223 14.58 11.18 19.39
CA GLY A 223 14.87 12.19 20.42
C GLY A 223 16.06 13.09 20.01
N SER A 224 17.00 13.24 20.94
CA SER A 224 18.22 14.04 20.74
C SER A 224 19.38 13.26 20.14
N LYS A 225 19.19 12.01 19.68
CA LYS A 225 20.25 11.21 19.07
C LYS A 225 20.76 11.91 17.81
N GLU A 226 22.07 11.98 17.68
CA GLU A 226 22.71 12.43 16.45
C GLU A 226 22.51 11.38 15.35
N VAL A 227 21.97 11.81 14.22
CA VAL A 227 21.59 10.96 13.10
C VAL A 227 22.00 11.58 11.81
N ARG A 228 22.69 10.81 10.97
CA ARG A 228 23.03 11.20 9.60
C ARG A 228 21.96 10.70 8.64
N VAL A 229 21.41 11.59 7.82
CA VAL A 229 20.55 11.23 6.70
C VAL A 229 21.44 10.92 5.49
N LEU A 230 21.39 9.68 5.02
CA LEU A 230 22.23 9.20 3.91
C LEU A 230 21.53 9.36 2.57
N GLU A 231 20.22 9.16 2.54
CA GLU A 231 19.42 9.21 1.32
C GLU A 231 17.98 9.61 1.65
N GLU A 232 17.34 10.31 0.72
CA GLU A 232 15.93 10.65 0.77
C GLU A 232 15.21 10.23 -0.51
N ARG A 233 14.02 9.65 -0.35
CA ARG A 233 13.15 9.28 -1.46
C ARG A 233 11.73 9.74 -1.20
N ARG A 234 11.13 10.39 -2.19
CA ARG A 234 9.75 10.85 -2.14
C ARG A 234 8.85 9.90 -2.92
N GLY A 235 7.63 9.72 -2.41
CA GLY A 235 6.64 8.90 -3.06
C GLY A 235 5.22 9.33 -2.71
N ALA A 236 4.27 8.69 -3.36
CA ALA A 236 2.86 8.82 -3.04
C ALA A 236 2.22 7.44 -3.06
N ASP A 237 1.28 7.23 -2.16
CA ASP A 237 0.55 5.97 -2.02
C ASP A 237 -0.94 6.26 -1.79
N PRO A 238 -1.85 5.43 -2.30
CA PRO A 238 -3.26 5.59 -1.98
C PRO A 238 -3.52 5.13 -0.54
N ALA A 239 -4.34 5.88 0.16
CA ALA A 239 -4.68 5.58 1.54
C ALA A 239 -5.91 4.70 1.64
N PHE A 240 -5.80 3.41 1.38
CA PHE A 240 -6.89 2.42 1.47
C PHE A 240 -8.22 2.93 0.90
N VAL A 241 -8.15 3.39 -0.35
CA VAL A 241 -9.34 3.85 -1.08
C VAL A 241 -10.02 2.62 -1.69
N MET A 242 -11.35 2.60 -1.60
CA MET A 242 -12.14 1.60 -2.30
C MET A 242 -12.98 2.32 -3.37
N PRO A 243 -12.43 2.52 -4.57
CA PRO A 243 -13.13 3.21 -5.64
C PRO A 243 -14.41 2.47 -6.02
N TYR A 244 -15.42 3.23 -6.38
CA TYR A 244 -16.68 2.64 -6.85
C TYR A 244 -16.51 1.90 -8.18
N ARG A 245 -15.59 2.38 -9.03
CA ARG A 245 -15.34 1.87 -10.37
C ARG A 245 -13.86 1.75 -10.64
N ILE A 246 -13.39 0.56 -10.94
CA ILE A 246 -12.01 0.24 -11.33
C ILE A 246 -11.94 -0.59 -12.62
N SER A 247 -13.06 -0.72 -13.34
CA SER A 247 -13.15 -1.34 -14.66
C SER A 247 -14.15 -0.63 -15.54
N ASP A 248 -13.89 -0.63 -16.86
CA ASP A 248 -14.75 -0.12 -17.91
C ASP A 248 -14.61 -0.97 -19.17
N ASP A 249 -15.27 -0.60 -20.28
CA ASP A 249 -15.11 -1.27 -21.57
C ASP A 249 -13.64 -1.23 -22.00
N GLY A 250 -13.02 -2.41 -22.14
CA GLY A 250 -11.63 -2.58 -22.52
C GLY A 250 -10.58 -2.11 -21.49
N VAL A 251 -10.97 -1.65 -20.30
CA VAL A 251 -10.04 -1.00 -19.36
C VAL A 251 -10.24 -1.48 -17.92
N MET A 252 -9.12 -1.72 -17.22
CA MET A 252 -9.07 -1.92 -15.77
C MET A 252 -7.96 -1.08 -15.16
N ALA A 253 -8.09 -0.74 -13.88
CA ALA A 253 -7.03 -0.15 -13.07
C ALA A 253 -6.69 -1.07 -11.89
N CYS A 254 -5.41 -1.22 -11.55
CA CYS A 254 -4.97 -1.98 -10.38
C CYS A 254 -3.83 -1.29 -9.63
N GLY A 255 -3.55 -1.76 -8.42
CA GLY A 255 -2.54 -1.16 -7.55
C GLY A 255 -2.87 0.28 -7.17
N ALA A 256 -1.86 1.13 -7.06
CA ALA A 256 -2.03 2.52 -6.66
C ALA A 256 -2.92 3.33 -7.62
N ALA A 257 -2.98 2.97 -8.91
CA ALA A 257 -3.89 3.57 -9.88
C ALA A 257 -5.38 3.37 -9.52
N ALA A 258 -5.69 2.28 -8.83
CA ALA A 258 -7.03 1.93 -8.36
C ALA A 258 -7.23 2.14 -6.85
N GLY A 259 -6.36 2.87 -6.17
CA GLY A 259 -6.49 3.09 -4.73
C GLY A 259 -6.09 1.90 -3.86
N GLN A 260 -5.44 0.88 -4.43
CA GLN A 260 -5.04 -0.37 -3.77
C GLN A 260 -3.58 -0.25 -3.32
N GLY A 261 -3.35 0.39 -2.16
CA GLY A 261 -2.03 0.60 -1.60
C GLY A 261 -1.47 -0.63 -0.88
N GLY A 262 -0.14 -0.67 -0.76
CA GLY A 262 0.59 -1.78 -0.13
C GLY A 262 1.04 -2.84 -1.12
N LEU A 263 2.10 -3.59 -0.74
CA LEU A 263 2.71 -4.61 -1.60
C LEU A 263 1.75 -5.77 -1.86
N GLU A 264 1.22 -6.33 -0.80
CA GLU A 264 0.38 -7.53 -0.81
C GLU A 264 -0.95 -7.27 -1.54
N TYR A 265 -1.56 -6.12 -1.26
CA TYR A 265 -2.81 -5.74 -1.93
C TYR A 265 -2.59 -5.40 -3.41
N GLY A 266 -1.48 -4.72 -3.72
CA GLY A 266 -1.10 -4.43 -5.11
C GLY A 266 -0.85 -5.69 -5.91
N ALA A 267 -0.11 -6.65 -5.36
CA ALA A 267 0.16 -7.95 -5.98
C ALA A 267 -1.15 -8.71 -6.22
N ARG A 268 -1.99 -8.85 -5.19
CA ARG A 268 -3.28 -9.55 -5.29
C ARG A 268 -4.21 -8.91 -6.32
N ALA A 269 -4.30 -7.58 -6.32
CA ALA A 269 -5.11 -6.86 -7.29
C ALA A 269 -4.62 -7.08 -8.73
N GLY A 270 -3.30 -7.08 -8.93
CA GLY A 270 -2.68 -7.39 -10.21
C GLY A 270 -3.02 -8.79 -10.69
N LEU A 271 -2.87 -9.82 -9.83
CA LEU A 271 -3.22 -11.19 -10.17
C LEU A 271 -4.67 -11.33 -10.64
N VAL A 272 -5.62 -10.77 -9.89
CA VAL A 272 -7.04 -10.81 -10.24
C VAL A 272 -7.32 -10.05 -11.54
N ALA A 273 -6.70 -8.87 -11.73
CA ALA A 273 -6.86 -8.10 -12.97
C ALA A 273 -6.32 -8.85 -14.18
N GLY A 274 -5.14 -9.49 -14.06
CA GLY A 274 -4.54 -10.30 -15.13
C GLY A 274 -5.38 -11.52 -15.49
N GLU A 275 -5.88 -12.24 -14.48
CA GLU A 275 -6.77 -13.39 -14.70
C GLU A 275 -8.05 -12.99 -15.46
N VAL A 276 -8.69 -11.89 -15.04
CA VAL A 276 -9.91 -11.38 -15.70
C VAL A 276 -9.60 -10.88 -17.11
N ALA A 277 -8.46 -10.22 -17.33
CA ALA A 277 -8.02 -9.81 -18.66
C ALA A 277 -7.84 -11.00 -19.59
N ALA A 278 -7.15 -12.07 -19.14
CA ALA A 278 -6.96 -13.27 -19.94
C ALA A 278 -8.28 -13.95 -20.30
N LYS A 279 -9.22 -14.05 -19.35
CA LYS A 279 -10.56 -14.61 -19.61
C LYS A 279 -11.33 -13.78 -20.64
N ALA A 280 -11.30 -12.44 -20.51
CA ALA A 280 -11.96 -11.52 -21.43
C ALA A 280 -11.42 -11.63 -22.86
N VAL A 281 -10.09 -11.68 -23.00
CA VAL A 281 -9.41 -11.85 -24.32
C VAL A 281 -9.79 -13.17 -24.95
N ARG A 282 -9.73 -14.28 -24.21
CA ARG A 282 -10.10 -15.61 -24.76
C ARG A 282 -11.58 -15.70 -25.16
N ALA A 283 -12.46 -15.00 -24.43
CA ALA A 283 -13.89 -14.95 -24.73
C ALA A 283 -14.24 -13.96 -25.87
N GLY A 284 -13.29 -13.13 -26.31
CA GLY A 284 -13.57 -12.02 -27.24
C GLY A 284 -14.50 -10.96 -26.67
N ASP A 285 -14.67 -10.89 -25.35
CA ASP A 285 -15.57 -9.96 -24.66
C ASP A 285 -14.80 -9.10 -23.64
N ALA A 286 -14.42 -7.91 -24.08
CA ALA A 286 -13.77 -6.90 -23.23
C ALA A 286 -14.77 -5.86 -22.68
N SER A 287 -16.07 -6.16 -22.72
CA SER A 287 -17.10 -5.26 -22.18
C SER A 287 -16.91 -5.02 -20.69
N ARG A 288 -17.40 -3.87 -20.22
CA ARG A 288 -17.46 -3.57 -18.79
C ARG A 288 -18.16 -4.68 -17.99
N ARG A 289 -19.17 -5.33 -18.58
CA ARG A 289 -19.88 -6.44 -17.94
C ARG A 289 -18.93 -7.59 -17.63
N ALA A 290 -18.09 -7.98 -18.56
CA ALA A 290 -17.08 -9.03 -18.39
C ALA A 290 -15.99 -8.60 -17.40
N LEU A 291 -15.41 -7.40 -17.58
CA LEU A 291 -14.32 -6.88 -16.75
C LEU A 291 -14.75 -6.52 -15.31
N ARG A 292 -16.04 -6.29 -15.06
CA ARG A 292 -16.59 -6.06 -13.72
C ARG A 292 -16.40 -7.26 -12.78
N GLN A 293 -16.05 -8.44 -13.30
CA GLN A 293 -15.66 -9.59 -12.48
C GLN A 293 -14.45 -9.24 -11.59
N TYR A 294 -13.49 -8.44 -12.07
CA TYR A 294 -12.39 -7.91 -11.28
C TYR A 294 -12.87 -7.11 -10.05
N GLU A 295 -13.81 -6.14 -10.25
CA GLU A 295 -14.37 -5.35 -9.14
C GLU A 295 -15.06 -6.22 -8.09
N ARG A 296 -15.83 -7.22 -8.55
CA ARG A 296 -16.58 -8.13 -7.66
C ARG A 296 -15.64 -8.99 -6.83
N THR A 297 -14.62 -9.56 -7.47
CA THR A 297 -13.63 -10.40 -6.79
C THR A 297 -12.85 -9.57 -5.77
N TRP A 298 -12.33 -8.40 -6.19
CA TRP A 298 -11.60 -7.50 -5.30
C TRP A 298 -12.42 -7.10 -4.07
N ARG A 299 -13.67 -6.67 -4.27
CA ARG A 299 -14.54 -6.28 -3.15
C ARG A 299 -14.85 -7.44 -2.22
N ARG A 300 -15.15 -8.61 -2.77
CA ARG A 300 -15.42 -9.78 -1.95
C ARG A 300 -14.24 -10.14 -1.03
N GLU A 301 -13.03 -9.99 -1.53
CA GLU A 301 -11.82 -10.37 -0.80
C GLU A 301 -11.33 -9.30 0.19
N THR A 302 -11.59 -8.02 -0.08
CA THR A 302 -10.91 -6.93 0.65
C THR A 302 -11.85 -5.91 1.30
N ALA A 303 -13.18 -5.98 1.06
CA ALA A 303 -14.08 -4.92 1.56
C ALA A 303 -14.07 -4.79 3.08
N ALA A 304 -14.05 -5.90 3.81
CA ALA A 304 -14.03 -5.89 5.28
C ALA A 304 -12.75 -5.23 5.81
N GLU A 305 -11.60 -5.62 5.27
CA GLU A 305 -10.29 -5.04 5.63
C GLU A 305 -10.22 -3.55 5.31
N ALA A 306 -10.66 -3.17 4.10
CA ALA A 306 -10.65 -1.77 3.67
C ALA A 306 -11.56 -0.89 4.54
N LEU A 307 -12.73 -1.39 4.93
CA LEU A 307 -13.63 -0.69 5.84
C LEU A 307 -13.02 -0.55 7.23
N LEU A 308 -12.45 -1.62 7.78
CA LEU A 308 -11.78 -1.61 9.09
C LEU A 308 -10.63 -0.58 9.11
N MET A 309 -9.76 -0.63 8.10
CA MET A 309 -8.65 0.31 7.97
C MET A 309 -9.13 1.75 7.82
N ARG A 310 -10.14 1.97 6.98
CA ARG A 310 -10.72 3.30 6.78
C ARG A 310 -11.32 3.86 8.07
N TRP A 311 -12.09 3.08 8.80
CA TRP A 311 -12.72 3.51 10.05
C TRP A 311 -11.68 3.73 11.15
N GLY A 312 -10.72 2.81 11.28
CA GLY A 312 -9.62 2.96 12.22
C GLY A 312 -8.84 4.26 11.98
N MET A 313 -8.46 4.53 10.74
CA MET A 313 -7.74 5.76 10.40
C MET A 313 -8.59 7.02 10.58
N GLN A 314 -9.89 6.96 10.32
CA GLN A 314 -10.79 8.07 10.59
C GLN A 314 -10.86 8.37 12.10
N ALA A 315 -10.89 7.36 12.95
CA ALA A 315 -10.87 7.57 14.39
C ALA A 315 -9.54 8.17 14.87
N LEU A 316 -8.41 7.54 14.48
CA LEU A 316 -7.09 7.93 14.97
C LEU A 316 -6.70 9.37 14.59
N ARG A 317 -7.03 9.83 13.39
CA ARG A 317 -6.65 11.16 12.91
C ARG A 317 -7.30 12.34 13.67
N HIS A 318 -8.34 12.07 14.44
CA HIS A 318 -9.07 13.07 15.23
C HIS A 318 -8.68 13.05 16.71
N LEU A 319 -7.76 12.19 17.11
CA LEU A 319 -7.18 12.16 18.44
C LEU A 319 -5.94 13.06 18.52
N SER A 320 -5.78 13.73 19.66
CA SER A 320 -4.56 14.44 20.00
C SER A 320 -3.42 13.48 20.31
N ASP A 321 -2.18 13.96 20.35
CA ASP A 321 -1.00 13.16 20.68
C ASP A 321 -1.13 12.49 22.06
N ALA A 322 -1.68 13.19 23.05
CA ALA A 322 -1.91 12.64 24.39
C ALA A 322 -2.98 11.53 24.39
N GLU A 323 -4.07 11.71 23.64
CA GLU A 323 -5.13 10.69 23.51
C GLU A 323 -4.63 9.45 22.73
N LEU A 324 -3.75 9.64 21.75
CA LEU A 324 -3.10 8.55 21.04
C LEU A 324 -2.16 7.76 21.98
N ASP A 325 -1.37 8.45 22.79
CA ASP A 325 -0.50 7.78 23.76
C ASP A 325 -1.29 7.04 24.84
N GLU A 326 -2.41 7.59 25.32
CA GLU A 326 -3.30 6.90 26.27
C GLU A 326 -3.94 5.66 25.61
N LEU A 327 -4.45 5.77 24.37
CA LEU A 327 -5.05 4.67 23.63
C LEU A 327 -4.06 3.52 23.44
N PHE A 328 -2.89 3.82 22.87
CA PHE A 328 -1.90 2.80 22.55
C PHE A 328 -1.14 2.31 23.78
N GLY A 329 -0.89 3.19 24.77
CA GLY A 329 -0.28 2.83 26.04
C GLY A 329 -1.12 1.83 26.82
N GLY A 330 -2.46 1.97 26.80
CA GLY A 330 -3.39 0.99 27.38
C GLY A 330 -3.35 -0.40 26.71
N LEU A 331 -2.71 -0.50 25.53
CA LEU A 331 -2.54 -1.74 24.77
C LEU A 331 -1.08 -2.23 24.74
N SER A 332 -0.17 -1.62 25.50
CA SER A 332 1.27 -1.89 25.40
C SER A 332 1.66 -3.33 25.77
N GLU A 333 0.87 -3.97 26.63
CA GLU A 333 1.04 -5.38 27.04
C GLU A 333 0.36 -6.37 26.08
N VAL A 334 -0.34 -5.87 25.04
CA VAL A 334 -1.03 -6.75 24.10
C VAL A 334 -0.05 -7.21 23.02
N GLU A 335 0.08 -8.52 22.92
CA GLU A 335 0.75 -9.17 21.80
C GLU A 335 -0.29 -9.80 20.88
N VAL A 336 -0.27 -9.43 19.60
CA VAL A 336 -1.14 -9.98 18.57
C VAL A 336 -0.33 -10.96 17.74
N VAL A 337 -0.70 -12.23 17.77
CA VAL A 337 -0.05 -13.24 16.94
C VAL A 337 -0.65 -13.26 15.53
N GLU A 338 0.01 -13.97 14.62
CA GLU A 338 -0.39 -14.03 13.21
C GLU A 338 -1.84 -14.46 12.99
N GLU A 339 -2.30 -15.49 13.73
CA GLU A 339 -3.67 -16.00 13.63
C GLU A 339 -4.72 -14.95 14.01
N ASP A 340 -4.43 -14.17 15.05
CA ASP A 340 -5.28 -13.08 15.51
C ASP A 340 -5.34 -11.95 14.47
N LEU A 341 -4.20 -11.61 13.84
CA LEU A 341 -4.16 -10.63 12.75
C LEU A 341 -5.02 -11.08 11.58
N LEU A 342 -4.91 -12.34 11.15
CA LEU A 342 -5.70 -12.86 10.05
C LEU A 342 -7.20 -12.91 10.38
N THR A 343 -7.54 -13.17 11.64
CA THR A 343 -8.93 -13.14 12.13
C THR A 343 -9.49 -11.71 12.12
N LEU A 344 -8.70 -10.75 12.59
CA LEU A 344 -9.01 -9.31 12.49
C LEU A 344 -9.34 -8.89 11.05
N LEU A 345 -8.51 -9.32 10.12
CA LEU A 345 -8.64 -8.95 8.71
C LEU A 345 -9.82 -9.62 8.01
N ARG A 346 -10.29 -10.77 8.50
CA ARG A 346 -11.52 -11.42 8.00
C ARG A 346 -12.80 -10.65 8.32
N GLY A 347 -12.70 -9.67 9.22
CA GLY A 347 -13.77 -8.70 9.46
C GLY A 347 -14.89 -9.16 10.38
N ASP A 348 -14.68 -10.21 11.19
CA ASP A 348 -15.58 -10.49 12.31
C ASP A 348 -15.17 -9.63 13.52
N PRO A 349 -15.93 -8.55 13.84
CA PRO A 349 -15.55 -7.64 14.92
C PRO A 349 -15.62 -8.29 16.30
N ARG A 350 -16.38 -9.37 16.48
CA ARG A 350 -16.53 -10.06 17.77
C ARG A 350 -15.30 -10.92 18.05
N ASP A 351 -14.87 -11.68 17.07
CA ASP A 351 -13.69 -12.52 17.17
C ASP A 351 -12.43 -11.66 17.19
N ALA A 352 -12.39 -10.58 16.41
CA ALA A 352 -11.35 -9.59 16.44
C ALA A 352 -11.17 -8.96 17.83
N LEU A 353 -12.25 -8.53 18.48
CA LEU A 353 -12.20 -7.96 19.84
C LEU A 353 -11.76 -8.97 20.89
N ARG A 354 -12.10 -10.25 20.74
CA ARG A 354 -11.68 -11.33 21.63
C ARG A 354 -10.20 -11.66 21.47
N SER A 355 -9.74 -11.83 20.23
CA SER A 355 -8.35 -12.25 19.92
C SER A 355 -7.34 -11.18 20.34
N VAL A 356 -7.64 -9.90 20.11
CA VAL A 356 -6.73 -8.80 20.49
C VAL A 356 -6.81 -8.42 21.97
N GLY A 357 -7.71 -9.06 22.74
CA GLY A 357 -7.87 -8.74 24.16
C GLY A 357 -8.38 -7.32 24.45
N LEU A 358 -8.87 -6.60 23.43
CA LEU A 358 -9.42 -5.25 23.54
C LEU A 358 -10.56 -5.15 24.56
N GLY A 359 -11.27 -6.25 24.83
CA GLY A 359 -12.26 -6.33 25.89
C GLY A 359 -11.72 -6.13 27.32
N ARG A 360 -10.38 -6.17 27.50
CA ARG A 360 -9.73 -5.90 28.78
C ARG A 360 -9.37 -4.43 29.00
N SER A 361 -9.41 -3.60 27.96
CA SER A 361 -9.09 -2.18 28.05
C SER A 361 -10.28 -1.31 27.66
N VAL A 362 -11.18 -1.09 28.63
CA VAL A 362 -12.37 -0.22 28.46
C VAL A 362 -11.95 1.20 28.07
N SER A 363 -10.85 1.72 28.63
CA SER A 363 -10.32 3.05 28.31
C SER A 363 -9.90 3.18 26.84
N ALA A 364 -9.22 2.17 26.28
CA ALA A 364 -8.82 2.16 24.88
C ALA A 364 -10.03 2.14 23.93
N LEU A 365 -11.05 1.34 24.26
CA LEU A 365 -12.31 1.29 23.50
C LEU A 365 -13.06 2.63 23.53
N LEU A 366 -13.13 3.27 24.72
CA LEU A 366 -13.78 4.58 24.88
C LEU A 366 -13.05 5.67 24.07
N ARG A 367 -11.70 5.68 24.08
CA ARG A 367 -10.91 6.64 23.28
C ARG A 367 -11.10 6.42 21.78
N PHE A 368 -11.08 5.18 21.35
CA PHE A 368 -11.35 4.87 19.95
C PHE A 368 -12.75 5.31 19.51
N ALA A 369 -13.77 5.04 20.36
CA ALA A 369 -15.14 5.50 20.13
C ALA A 369 -15.26 7.04 20.09
N LEU A 370 -14.53 7.74 20.96
CA LEU A 370 -14.49 9.21 20.98
C LEU A 370 -13.90 9.77 19.66
N GLY A 371 -12.81 9.19 19.17
CA GLY A 371 -12.25 9.57 17.86
C GLY A 371 -13.24 9.35 16.73
N TRP A 372 -13.99 8.27 16.80
CA TRP A 372 -15.03 7.97 15.81
C TRP A 372 -16.21 8.94 15.85
N VAL A 373 -16.70 9.29 17.04
CA VAL A 373 -17.76 10.29 17.23
C VAL A 373 -17.33 11.66 16.69
N ARG A 374 -16.09 12.08 16.96
CA ARG A 374 -15.53 13.32 16.41
C ARG A 374 -15.48 13.30 14.88
N ALA A 375 -15.08 12.15 14.30
CA ALA A 375 -15.07 11.97 12.85
C ALA A 375 -16.47 12.06 12.23
N ALA A 376 -17.48 11.50 12.88
CA ALA A 376 -18.87 11.52 12.44
C ALA A 376 -19.46 12.96 12.50
N GLY A 377 -19.23 13.68 13.59
CA GLY A 377 -19.71 15.07 13.76
C GLY A 377 -19.11 16.06 12.74
N LEU A 378 -17.86 15.83 12.30
CA LEU A 378 -17.23 16.66 11.27
C LEU A 378 -17.76 16.38 9.85
N ASN A 379 -18.34 15.19 9.62
CA ASN A 379 -18.96 14.86 8.33
C ASN A 379 -20.35 15.48 8.15
N GLU A 380 -21.06 15.78 9.22
CA GLU A 380 -22.36 16.48 9.16
C GLU A 380 -22.20 17.95 8.74
N GLY A 381 -21.09 18.61 9.12
CA GLY A 381 -20.79 19.99 8.72
C GLY A 381 -20.31 20.17 7.26
N ARG A 382 -20.12 19.11 6.48
CA ARG A 382 -19.68 19.13 5.06
C ARG A 382 -20.78 18.70 4.07
N ARG A 383 -22.02 18.59 4.53
CA ARG A 383 -23.19 18.31 3.68
C ARG A 383 -24.00 19.58 3.33
N VAL A 384 -23.34 20.76 3.37
CA VAL A 384 -23.94 22.02 2.86
C VAL A 384 -23.15 22.46 1.65
#